data_fbbd4b8a97e23da8a2b6b1c08acf5166
#
_entry.id   fbbd4b8a97e23da8a2b6b1c08acf5166
#
_cell.length_a   1.000
_cell.length_b   1.000
_cell.length_c   1.000
_cell.angle_alpha   90.00
_cell.angle_beta   90.00
_cell.angle_gamma   90.00
#
_symmetry.space_group_name_H-M   'P 1'
#
loop_
_entity.id
_entity.type
_entity.pdbx_description
1 polymer ?
#
loop_
_entity_poly.entity_id
_entity_poly.type
_entity_poly.pdbx_seq_one_letter_code
_entity_poly.pdbx_strand_id
1 'polypeptide(L)'
;MTSETISRVQAMRKSLLDLAPLELDCMSRLWQLGEGTVRQIRDNLAATRPRAYTTILTIMDRLAHKGFVTRRKMGRAFLYLPNLTQEEARGRAIARVVEHFFEGSYETMASYLSGKQLAALRTTAATARNPEPVTH
;
A
#
# COMPACT_ATOMS: atom_id res chain seq x y z
N MET A 1 -3.94 27.22 -3.58
CA MET A 1 -3.90 25.75 -3.41
C MET A 1 -3.90 25.39 -1.94
N THR A 2 -4.74 24.46 -1.57
CA THR A 2 -4.81 23.98 -0.18
C THR A 2 -3.71 22.94 0.07
N SER A 3 -3.32 22.73 1.36
CA SER A 3 -2.37 21.70 1.75
C SER A 3 -2.81 20.31 1.28
N GLU A 4 -4.11 20.04 1.32
CA GLU A 4 -4.69 18.76 0.88
C GLU A 4 -4.46 18.54 -0.61
N THR A 5 -4.61 19.56 -1.43
CA THR A 5 -4.37 19.49 -2.87
C THR A 5 -2.89 19.19 -3.15
N ILE A 6 -1.98 19.86 -2.43
CA ILE A 6 -0.54 19.64 -2.58
C ILE A 6 -0.18 18.20 -2.19
N SER A 7 -0.70 17.70 -1.06
CA SER A 7 -0.46 16.34 -0.60
C SER A 7 -0.96 15.31 -1.61
N ARG A 8 -2.15 15.53 -2.18
CA ARG A 8 -2.71 14.65 -3.21
C ARG A 8 -1.85 14.64 -4.47
N VAL A 9 -1.36 15.80 -4.91
CA VAL A 9 -0.48 15.90 -6.08
C VAL A 9 0.83 15.16 -5.83
N GLN A 10 1.41 15.28 -4.62
CA GLN A 10 2.61 14.56 -4.26
C GLN A 10 2.40 13.04 -4.27
N ALA A 11 1.28 12.58 -3.71
CA ALA A 11 0.94 11.16 -3.72
C ALA A 11 0.76 10.64 -5.14
N MET A 12 0.21 11.44 -6.04
CA MET A 12 0.04 11.07 -7.44
C MET A 12 1.36 10.91 -8.19
N ARG A 13 2.42 11.60 -7.78
CA ARG A 13 3.75 11.51 -8.39
C ARG A 13 4.58 10.35 -7.87
N LYS A 14 4.28 9.86 -6.65
CA LYS A 14 5.02 8.77 -6.01
C LYS A 14 4.32 7.45 -6.26
N SER A 15 5.09 6.41 -6.42
CA SER A 15 4.55 5.07 -6.51
C SER A 15 4.50 4.43 -5.13
N LEU A 16 3.45 3.68 -4.85
CA LEU A 16 3.35 2.86 -3.65
C LEU A 16 4.37 1.73 -3.64
N LEU A 17 4.99 1.42 -4.79
CA LEU A 17 6.10 0.45 -4.84
C LEU A 17 7.34 0.93 -4.07
N ASP A 18 7.44 2.22 -3.79
CA ASP A 18 8.54 2.77 -2.98
C ASP A 18 8.31 2.64 -1.47
N LEU A 19 7.13 2.19 -1.06
CA LEU A 19 6.82 2.02 0.35
C LEU A 19 7.31 0.68 0.89
N ALA A 20 7.70 0.68 2.16
CA ALA A 20 8.04 -0.55 2.87
C ALA A 20 6.79 -1.45 3.00
N PRO A 21 6.98 -2.78 3.12
CA PRO A 21 5.86 -3.71 3.20
C PRO A 21 4.82 -3.37 4.28
N LEU A 22 5.25 -2.93 5.45
CA LEU A 22 4.31 -2.59 6.53
C LEU A 22 3.55 -1.29 6.23
N GLU A 23 4.19 -0.35 5.54
CA GLU A 23 3.50 0.86 5.05
C GLU A 23 2.41 0.49 4.04
N LEU A 24 2.70 -0.45 3.14
CA LEU A 24 1.71 -0.97 2.18
C LEU A 24 0.56 -1.68 2.88
N ASP A 25 0.85 -2.47 3.91
CA ASP A 25 -0.17 -3.14 4.71
C ASP A 25 -1.11 -2.13 5.37
N CYS A 26 -0.57 -1.06 5.93
CA CYS A 26 -1.36 0.00 6.54
C CYS A 26 -2.25 0.70 5.50
N MET A 27 -1.72 1.01 4.32
CA MET A 27 -2.51 1.59 3.24
C MET A 27 -3.64 0.66 2.82
N SER A 28 -3.35 -0.62 2.67
CA SER A 28 -4.35 -1.62 2.30
C SER A 28 -5.51 -1.66 3.29
N ARG A 29 -5.20 -1.63 4.59
CA ARG A 29 -6.23 -1.65 5.63
C ARG A 29 -7.03 -0.34 5.64
N LEU A 30 -6.36 0.78 5.41
CA LEU A 30 -7.02 2.07 5.33
C LEU A 30 -8.02 2.13 4.17
N TRP A 31 -7.66 1.59 3.00
CA TRP A 31 -8.61 1.50 1.88
C TRP A 31 -9.82 0.62 2.21
N GLN A 32 -9.60 -0.49 2.92
CA GLN A 32 -10.70 -1.37 3.34
C GLN A 32 -11.64 -0.67 4.32
N LEU A 33 -11.08 0.13 5.23
CA LEU A 33 -11.87 0.88 6.22
C LEU A 33 -12.50 2.15 5.63
N GLY A 34 -11.94 2.66 4.54
CA GLY A 34 -12.32 3.97 3.97
C GLY A 34 -11.62 5.12 4.66
N GLU A 35 -11.65 5.16 5.97
CA GLU A 35 -10.91 6.07 6.83
C GLU A 35 -10.71 5.38 8.17
N GLY A 36 -9.72 5.77 8.95
CA GLY A 36 -9.49 5.10 10.22
C GLY A 36 -8.50 5.79 11.13
N THR A 37 -8.63 5.48 12.40
CA THR A 37 -7.65 5.86 13.43
C THR A 37 -6.52 4.82 13.46
N VAL A 38 -5.41 5.16 14.11
CA VAL A 38 -4.30 4.22 14.33
C VAL A 38 -4.80 2.95 15.01
N ARG A 39 -5.69 3.10 16.00
CA ARG A 39 -6.26 1.97 16.73
C ARG A 39 -7.04 1.02 15.82
N GLN A 40 -7.88 1.58 14.94
CA GLN A 40 -8.67 0.80 14.00
C GLN A 40 -7.77 0.06 12.99
N ILE A 41 -6.73 0.73 12.50
CA ILE A 41 -5.77 0.11 11.57
C ILE A 41 -5.02 -1.01 12.28
N ARG A 42 -4.53 -0.76 13.50
CA ARG A 42 -3.85 -1.78 14.30
C ARG A 42 -4.73 -2.98 14.53
N ASP A 43 -5.97 -2.76 14.94
CA ASP A 43 -6.91 -3.86 15.23
C ASP A 43 -7.23 -4.67 13.98
N ASN A 44 -7.35 -4.01 12.84
CA ASN A 44 -7.58 -4.67 11.56
C ASN A 44 -6.37 -5.52 11.13
N LEU A 45 -5.15 -5.05 11.39
CA LEU A 45 -3.92 -5.78 11.08
C LEU A 45 -3.66 -6.93 12.06
N ALA A 46 -4.23 -6.91 13.24
CA ALA A 46 -3.93 -7.86 14.31
C ALA A 46 -4.16 -9.32 13.91
N ALA A 47 -5.13 -9.57 13.01
CA ALA A 47 -5.45 -10.92 12.55
C ALA A 47 -4.34 -11.53 11.68
N THR A 48 -3.54 -10.72 11.01
CA THR A 48 -2.50 -11.18 10.07
C THR A 48 -1.11 -10.76 10.49
N ARG A 49 -0.94 -9.51 10.92
CA ARG A 49 0.37 -8.95 11.32
C ARG A 49 0.21 -8.06 12.55
N PRO A 50 0.13 -8.64 13.75
CA PRO A 50 0.00 -7.84 14.96
C PRO A 50 1.24 -6.95 15.16
N ARG A 51 0.99 -5.68 15.42
CA ARG A 51 2.03 -4.68 15.69
C ARG A 51 1.60 -3.78 16.83
N ALA A 52 2.59 -3.22 17.52
CA ALA A 52 2.33 -2.27 18.59
C ALA A 52 1.68 -1.00 18.04
N TYR A 53 0.88 -0.36 18.88
CA TYR A 53 0.24 0.91 18.56
C TYR A 53 1.26 1.97 18.09
N THR A 54 2.36 2.10 18.80
CA THR A 54 3.41 3.08 18.48
C THR A 54 4.05 2.82 17.11
N THR A 55 4.19 1.56 16.72
CA THR A 55 4.70 1.20 15.40
C THR A 55 3.76 1.68 14.31
N ILE A 56 2.46 1.42 14.45
CA ILE A 56 1.46 1.85 13.46
C ILE A 56 1.37 3.37 13.44
N LEU A 57 1.41 4.02 14.60
CA LEU A 57 1.43 5.48 14.68
C LEU A 57 2.59 6.09 13.87
N THR A 58 3.79 5.56 14.05
CA THR A 58 4.98 6.02 13.31
C THR A 58 4.80 5.83 11.81
N ILE A 59 4.25 4.70 11.39
CA ILE A 59 4.00 4.41 9.98
C ILE A 59 2.97 5.37 9.40
N MET A 60 1.88 5.60 10.09
CA MET A 60 0.85 6.53 9.62
C MET A 60 1.37 7.96 9.52
N ASP A 61 2.22 8.38 10.46
CA ASP A 61 2.91 9.67 10.38
C ASP A 61 3.81 9.77 9.16
N ARG A 62 4.54 8.72 8.84
CA ARG A 62 5.38 8.66 7.63
C ARG A 62 4.53 8.76 6.37
N LEU A 63 3.43 8.04 6.32
CA LEU A 63 2.52 8.09 5.18
C LEU A 63 1.93 9.49 4.99
N ALA A 64 1.61 10.17 6.09
CA ALA A 64 1.14 11.55 6.03
C ALA A 64 2.23 12.50 5.50
N HIS A 65 3.47 12.33 5.96
CA HIS A 65 4.62 13.11 5.50
C HIS A 65 4.90 12.89 4.01
N LYS A 66 4.75 11.66 3.55
CA LYS A 66 4.94 11.30 2.14
C LYS A 66 3.77 11.74 1.25
N GLY A 67 2.67 12.19 1.85
CA GLY A 67 1.51 12.68 1.12
C GLY A 67 0.49 11.63 0.71
N PHE A 68 0.62 10.39 1.16
CA PHE A 68 -0.31 9.31 0.81
C PHE A 68 -1.60 9.35 1.62
N VAL A 69 -1.56 9.96 2.79
CA VAL A 69 -2.74 10.11 3.64
C VAL A 69 -2.80 11.54 4.18
N THR A 70 -4.00 11.98 4.51
CA THR A 70 -4.25 13.21 5.26
C THR A 70 -4.79 12.82 6.62
N ARG A 71 -4.35 13.49 7.66
CA ARG A 71 -4.88 13.27 9.00
C ARG A 71 -5.72 14.45 9.44
N ARG A 72 -6.82 14.14 10.10
CA ARG A 72 -7.76 15.11 10.65
C ARG A 72 -7.94 14.82 12.14
N LYS A 73 -7.84 15.85 12.97
CA LYS A 73 -8.01 15.68 14.40
C LYS A 73 -9.46 15.32 14.72
N MET A 74 -9.62 14.27 15.54
CA MET A 74 -10.91 13.81 16.00
C MET A 74 -10.82 13.49 17.50
N GLY A 75 -11.22 14.45 18.33
CA GLY A 75 -11.03 14.34 19.77
C GLY A 75 -9.54 14.30 20.12
N ARG A 76 -9.10 13.25 20.81
CA ARG A 76 -7.69 13.03 21.17
C ARG A 76 -6.92 12.21 20.13
N ALA A 77 -7.63 11.70 19.13
CA ALA A 77 -7.03 10.88 18.09
C ALA A 77 -6.98 11.63 16.77
N PHE A 78 -6.26 11.05 15.81
CA PHE A 78 -6.30 11.50 14.41
C PHE A 78 -7.04 10.47 13.58
N LEU A 79 -7.89 10.96 12.69
CA LEU A 79 -8.53 10.17 11.67
C LEU A 79 -7.69 10.32 10.38
N TYR A 80 -7.28 9.20 9.81
CA TYR A 80 -6.49 9.18 8.59
C TYR A 80 -7.39 8.85 7.40
N LEU A 81 -7.18 9.60 6.31
CA LEU A 81 -7.92 9.41 5.07
C LEU A 81 -6.91 9.23 3.93
N PRO A 82 -7.13 8.25 3.04
CA PRO A 82 -6.21 8.08 1.90
C PRO A 82 -6.38 9.25 0.93
N ASN A 83 -5.26 9.74 0.40
CA ASN A 83 -5.23 10.82 -0.59
C ASN A 83 -5.37 10.33 -2.02
N LEU A 84 -5.35 9.02 -2.21
CA LEU A 84 -5.55 8.39 -3.50
C LEU A 84 -6.39 7.13 -3.28
N THR A 85 -7.14 6.74 -4.31
CA THR A 85 -7.92 5.52 -4.25
C THR A 85 -7.02 4.30 -4.47
N GLN A 86 -7.50 3.14 -4.06
CA GLN A 86 -6.82 1.88 -4.34
C GLN A 86 -6.67 1.66 -5.85
N GLU A 87 -7.67 2.05 -6.63
CA GLU A 87 -7.64 1.95 -8.09
C GLU A 87 -6.53 2.81 -8.68
N GLU A 88 -6.42 4.06 -8.24
CA GLU A 88 -5.33 4.96 -8.65
C GLU A 88 -3.95 4.37 -8.29
N ALA A 89 -3.84 3.80 -7.10
CA ALA A 89 -2.61 3.17 -6.64
C ALA A 89 -2.24 1.95 -7.49
N ARG A 90 -3.21 1.11 -7.82
CA ARG A 90 -3.02 -0.05 -8.70
C ARG A 90 -2.51 0.39 -10.07
N GLY A 91 -3.16 1.37 -10.68
CA GLY A 91 -2.77 1.86 -11.99
C GLY A 91 -1.34 2.36 -12.02
N ARG A 92 -0.94 3.12 -11.01
CA ARG A 92 0.42 3.65 -10.93
C ARG A 92 1.46 2.56 -10.69
N ALA A 93 1.16 1.59 -9.84
CA ALA A 93 2.06 0.47 -9.58
C ALA A 93 2.26 -0.37 -10.84
N ILE A 94 1.19 -0.67 -11.55
CA ILE A 94 1.25 -1.44 -12.80
C ILE A 94 2.03 -0.66 -13.86
N ALA A 95 1.77 0.63 -14.01
CA ALA A 95 2.49 1.46 -14.98
C ALA A 95 4.00 1.41 -14.75
N ARG A 96 4.42 1.48 -13.49
CA ARG A 96 5.83 1.42 -13.13
C ARG A 96 6.45 0.05 -13.43
N VAL A 97 5.74 -1.02 -13.13
CA VAL A 97 6.19 -2.38 -13.46
C VAL A 97 6.32 -2.55 -14.97
N VAL A 98 5.33 -2.10 -15.72
CA VAL A 98 5.34 -2.18 -17.19
C VAL A 98 6.52 -1.39 -17.76
N GLU A 99 6.75 -0.17 -17.26
CA GLU A 99 7.85 0.67 -17.72
C GLU A 99 9.21 0.03 -17.49
N HIS A 100 9.43 -0.54 -16.31
CA HIS A 100 10.75 -1.04 -15.92
C HIS A 100 11.00 -2.50 -16.27
N PHE A 101 9.97 -3.32 -16.40
CA PHE A 101 10.11 -4.77 -16.60
C PHE A 101 9.54 -5.28 -17.91
N PHE A 102 8.72 -4.51 -18.60
CA PHE A 102 8.06 -4.90 -19.84
C PHE A 102 8.23 -3.86 -20.95
N GLU A 103 9.26 -3.03 -20.82
CA GLU A 103 9.66 -2.06 -21.86
C GLU A 103 8.51 -1.13 -22.30
N GLY A 104 7.63 -0.80 -21.36
CA GLY A 104 6.49 0.08 -21.62
C GLY A 104 5.30 -0.61 -22.30
N SER A 105 5.34 -1.92 -22.51
CA SER A 105 4.29 -2.65 -23.22
C SER A 105 3.35 -3.38 -22.25
N TYR A 106 2.13 -2.89 -22.15
CA TYR A 106 1.07 -3.55 -21.37
C TYR A 106 0.68 -4.91 -21.97
N GLU A 107 0.74 -5.03 -23.28
CA GLU A 107 0.46 -6.28 -24.00
C GLU A 107 1.46 -7.35 -23.62
N THR A 108 2.74 -7.00 -23.52
CA THR A 108 3.78 -7.93 -23.09
C THR A 108 3.54 -8.40 -21.66
N MET A 109 3.15 -7.51 -20.76
CA MET A 109 2.81 -7.87 -19.40
C MET A 109 1.58 -8.80 -19.37
N ALA A 110 0.55 -8.47 -20.13
CA ALA A 110 -0.67 -9.29 -20.22
C ALA A 110 -0.36 -10.69 -20.73
N SER A 111 0.49 -10.81 -21.75
CA SER A 111 0.94 -12.10 -22.28
C SER A 111 1.73 -12.88 -21.22
N TYR A 112 2.59 -12.22 -20.49
CA TYR A 112 3.36 -12.84 -19.41
C TYR A 112 2.45 -13.38 -18.29
N LEU A 113 1.38 -12.67 -17.98
CA LEU A 113 0.43 -13.05 -16.94
C LEU A 113 -0.53 -14.17 -17.37
N SER A 114 -0.52 -14.57 -18.64
CA SER A 114 -1.33 -15.67 -19.13
C SER A 114 -0.51 -16.96 -19.24
N GLY A 115 -1.17 -18.11 -19.29
CA GLY A 115 -0.49 -19.38 -19.48
C GLY A 115 0.30 -19.86 -18.27
N LYS A 116 1.48 -20.47 -18.52
CA LYS A 116 2.30 -21.13 -17.49
C LYS A 116 2.89 -20.17 -16.46
N GLN A 117 3.20 -18.96 -16.87
CA GLN A 117 3.78 -17.96 -15.97
C GLN A 117 2.83 -17.59 -14.84
N LEU A 118 1.53 -17.56 -15.09
CA LEU A 118 0.55 -17.21 -14.08
C LEU A 118 0.56 -18.19 -12.90
N ALA A 119 0.67 -19.49 -13.17
CA ALA A 119 0.75 -20.49 -12.11
C ALA A 119 2.02 -20.32 -11.27
N ALA A 120 3.16 -20.09 -11.91
CA ALA A 120 4.43 -19.86 -11.25
C ALA A 120 4.38 -18.60 -10.38
N LEU A 121 3.80 -17.52 -10.88
CA LEU A 121 3.65 -16.26 -10.14
C LEU A 121 2.76 -16.42 -8.91
N ARG A 122 1.68 -17.17 -9.01
CA ARG A 122 0.79 -17.47 -7.89
C ARG A 122 1.53 -18.18 -6.76
N THR A 123 2.37 -19.16 -7.11
CA THR A 123 3.18 -19.91 -6.15
C THR A 123 4.18 -18.98 -5.45
N THR A 124 4.88 -18.14 -6.23
CA THR A 124 5.84 -17.16 -5.68
C THR A 124 5.16 -16.18 -4.74
N ALA A 125 4.01 -15.64 -5.11
CA ALA A 125 3.27 -14.69 -4.29
C ALA A 125 2.77 -15.33 -2.99
N ALA A 126 2.29 -16.56 -3.03
CA ALA A 126 1.85 -17.29 -1.84
C ALA A 126 3.02 -17.52 -0.89
N THR A 127 4.19 -17.89 -1.39
CA THR A 127 5.41 -18.08 -0.61
C THR A 127 5.88 -16.77 0.01
N ALA A 128 5.82 -15.67 -0.73
CA ALA A 128 6.22 -14.35 -0.23
C ALA A 128 5.29 -13.84 0.88
N ARG A 129 3.99 -14.11 0.78
CA ARG A 129 3.00 -13.71 1.79
C ARG A 129 3.10 -14.55 3.06
N ASN A 130 3.39 -15.82 2.90
CA ASN A 130 3.46 -16.80 3.99
C ASN A 130 4.75 -17.60 3.83
N PRO A 131 5.91 -16.96 4.06
CA PRO A 131 7.15 -17.68 3.93
C PRO A 131 7.20 -18.82 4.96
N GLU A 132 7.52 -20.03 4.51
CA GLU A 132 7.70 -21.15 5.41
C GLU A 132 8.85 -20.83 6.35
N PRO A 133 8.71 -21.16 7.65
CA PRO A 133 9.82 -20.99 8.56
C PRO A 133 10.99 -21.86 8.08
N VAL A 134 12.13 -21.21 7.93
CA VAL A 134 13.36 -21.93 7.54
C VAL A 134 13.78 -22.79 8.73
N THR A 135 13.61 -24.06 8.60
CA THR A 135 14.12 -25.03 9.57
C THR A 135 15.54 -25.38 9.18
N HIS A 136 16.46 -24.98 10.02
CA HIS A 136 17.85 -25.40 9.91
C HIS A 136 18.17 -26.42 10.99
#